data_77529ebe89fc0bfe56a4c6a3770e5757
#
_entry.id   77529ebe89fc0bfe56a4c6a3770e5757
#
_cell.length_a   1.000
_cell.length_b   1.000
_cell.length_c   1.000
_cell.angle_alpha   90.00
_cell.angle_beta   90.00
_cell.angle_gamma   90.00
#
_symmetry.space_group_name_H-M   'P 1'
#
loop_
_entity.id
_entity.type
_entity.pdbx_description
1 polymer ?
#
loop_
_entity_poly.entity_id
_entity_poly.type
_entity_poly.pdbx_seq_one_letter_code
_entity_poly.pdbx_strand_id
1 'polypeptide(L)'
;GVASYQINYKGYQFLGVAQCHSEDMDFANERVGLTIAEARAVMKVLRFVRDTEIAQQIKILKHLYSNIETSQFHNPKSHESRRIRSQIRALERELEAINNAIADEKRFIKDYIDGKDKLYKRLRAKNQ
;
A
#
# COMPACT_ATOMS: atom_id res chain seq x y z
N GLY A 1 13.30 -12.92 -17.88
CA GLY A 1 12.30 -13.63 -17.16
C GLY A 1 11.34 -12.74 -16.40
N VAL A 2 10.31 -13.38 -15.93
CA VAL A 2 9.25 -12.75 -15.14
C VAL A 2 9.21 -13.41 -13.77
N ALA A 3 9.22 -12.59 -12.72
CA ALA A 3 9.01 -13.04 -11.35
C ALA A 3 7.61 -12.62 -10.91
N SER A 4 6.96 -13.44 -10.13
CA SER A 4 5.65 -13.11 -9.57
C SER A 4 5.58 -13.52 -8.10
N TYR A 5 4.79 -12.78 -7.35
CA TYR A 5 4.57 -13.03 -5.93
C TYR A 5 3.10 -12.82 -5.62
N GLN A 6 2.49 -13.78 -4.95
CA GLN A 6 1.07 -13.72 -4.63
C GLN A 6 0.86 -13.63 -3.14
N ILE A 7 0.00 -12.70 -2.73
CA ILE A 7 -0.45 -12.57 -1.35
C ILE A 7 -1.96 -12.85 -1.31
N ASN A 8 -2.37 -13.73 -0.41
CA ASN A 8 -3.78 -14.00 -0.15
C ASN A 8 -4.21 -13.23 1.10
N TYR A 9 -5.22 -12.40 0.96
CA TYR A 9 -5.74 -11.59 2.06
C TYR A 9 -7.25 -11.57 2.02
N LYS A 10 -7.88 -12.08 3.06
CA LYS A 10 -9.35 -12.14 3.20
C LYS A 10 -10.06 -12.73 1.97
N GLY A 11 -9.49 -13.81 1.41
CA GLY A 11 -10.05 -14.50 0.26
C GLY A 11 -9.74 -13.86 -1.10
N TYR A 12 -9.06 -12.72 -1.12
CA TYR A 12 -8.61 -12.07 -2.34
C TYR A 12 -7.14 -12.40 -2.62
N GLN A 13 -6.79 -12.48 -3.90
CA GLN A 13 -5.44 -12.76 -4.34
C GLN A 13 -4.84 -11.49 -4.94
N PHE A 14 -3.65 -11.11 -4.46
CA PHE A 14 -2.92 -9.95 -4.93
C PHE A 14 -1.60 -10.39 -5.54
N LEU A 15 -1.43 -10.12 -6.82
CA LEU A 15 -0.27 -10.56 -7.57
C LEU A 15 0.64 -9.38 -7.86
N GLY A 16 1.90 -9.48 -7.43
CA GLY A 16 2.97 -8.59 -7.85
C GLY A 16 3.80 -9.26 -8.93
N VAL A 17 4.20 -8.49 -9.93
CA VAL A 17 4.97 -8.99 -11.07
C VAL A 17 6.17 -8.08 -11.30
N ALA A 18 7.30 -8.69 -11.62
CA ALA A 18 8.50 -7.98 -12.02
C ALA A 18 9.08 -8.64 -13.27
N GLN A 19 9.46 -7.84 -14.24
CA GLN A 19 10.06 -8.32 -15.47
C GLN A 19 11.49 -7.76 -15.60
N CYS A 20 12.45 -8.65 -15.87
CA CYS A 20 13.81 -8.26 -16.12
C CYS A 20 13.97 -7.75 -17.55
N HIS A 21 14.68 -6.63 -17.71
CA HIS A 21 15.04 -6.12 -19.02
C HIS A 21 15.99 -7.11 -19.72
N SER A 22 15.80 -7.33 -21.03
CA SER A 22 16.57 -8.31 -21.79
C SER A 22 18.08 -8.07 -21.73
N GLU A 23 18.52 -6.81 -21.67
CA GLU A 23 19.93 -6.45 -21.57
C GLU A 23 20.56 -6.87 -20.23
N ASP A 24 19.77 -7.07 -19.21
CA ASP A 24 20.21 -7.36 -17.85
C ASP A 24 20.07 -8.85 -17.48
N MET A 25 19.60 -9.68 -18.40
CA MET A 25 19.35 -11.11 -18.12
C MET A 25 20.57 -11.87 -17.64
N ASP A 26 21.78 -11.49 -18.09
CA ASP A 26 23.01 -12.13 -17.67
C ASP A 26 23.37 -11.84 -16.21
N PHE A 27 22.87 -10.74 -15.65
CA PHE A 27 23.21 -10.27 -14.31
C PHE A 27 22.04 -10.40 -13.33
N ALA A 28 20.82 -10.38 -13.85
CA ALA A 28 19.62 -10.48 -13.02
C ALA A 28 19.47 -11.88 -12.45
N ASN A 29 19.01 -11.98 -11.23
CA ASN A 29 18.70 -13.25 -10.61
C ASN A 29 17.27 -13.25 -10.09
N GLU A 30 16.79 -14.45 -9.79
CA GLU A 30 15.43 -14.68 -9.31
C GLU A 30 15.11 -13.86 -8.06
N ARG A 31 16.09 -13.71 -7.16
CA ARG A 31 15.91 -12.97 -5.91
C ARG A 31 15.58 -11.50 -6.13
N VAL A 32 16.24 -10.88 -7.11
CA VAL A 32 15.98 -9.47 -7.47
C VAL A 32 14.54 -9.32 -7.97
N GLY A 33 14.12 -10.18 -8.89
CA GLY A 33 12.76 -10.16 -9.41
C GLY A 33 11.71 -10.41 -8.33
N LEU A 34 11.95 -11.41 -7.46
CA LEU A 34 11.04 -11.73 -6.38
C LEU A 34 10.94 -10.60 -5.35
N THR A 35 12.02 -9.90 -5.04
CA THR A 35 12.01 -8.76 -4.14
C THR A 35 11.10 -7.66 -4.65
N ILE A 36 11.19 -7.33 -5.93
CA ILE A 36 10.34 -6.32 -6.57
C ILE A 36 8.89 -6.79 -6.63
N ALA A 37 8.67 -8.03 -7.04
CA ALA A 37 7.33 -8.61 -7.15
C ALA A 37 6.62 -8.63 -5.79
N GLU A 38 7.32 -9.01 -4.73
CA GLU A 38 6.79 -9.00 -3.37
C GLU A 38 6.36 -7.59 -2.95
N ALA A 39 7.22 -6.59 -3.14
CA ALA A 39 6.91 -5.21 -2.80
C ALA A 39 5.68 -4.70 -3.56
N ARG A 40 5.55 -5.05 -4.83
CA ARG A 40 4.38 -4.70 -5.63
C ARG A 40 3.10 -5.37 -5.14
N ALA A 41 3.19 -6.63 -4.73
CA ALA A 41 2.06 -7.33 -4.13
C ALA A 41 1.63 -6.69 -2.80
N VAL A 42 2.60 -6.35 -1.94
CA VAL A 42 2.35 -5.64 -0.68
C VAL A 42 1.63 -4.32 -0.92
N MET A 43 2.05 -3.55 -1.92
CA MET A 43 1.39 -2.30 -2.28
C MET A 43 -0.07 -2.52 -2.67
N LYS A 44 -0.37 -3.57 -3.40
CA LYS A 44 -1.74 -3.87 -3.79
C LYS A 44 -2.61 -4.19 -2.58
N VAL A 45 -2.08 -4.95 -1.61
CA VAL A 45 -2.77 -5.24 -0.36
C VAL A 45 -3.02 -3.97 0.44
N LEU A 46 -2.01 -3.11 0.57
CA LEU A 46 -2.13 -1.85 1.30
C LEU A 46 -3.20 -0.95 0.68
N ARG A 47 -3.23 -0.84 -0.64
CA ARG A 47 -4.26 -0.05 -1.34
C ARG A 47 -5.65 -0.64 -1.13
N PHE A 48 -5.79 -1.95 -1.16
CA PHE A 48 -7.05 -2.61 -0.90
C PHE A 48 -7.55 -2.33 0.52
N VAL A 49 -6.70 -2.49 1.53
CA VAL A 49 -7.03 -2.19 2.93
C VAL A 49 -7.43 -0.73 3.09
N ARG A 50 -6.66 0.19 2.50
CA ARG A 50 -6.95 1.61 2.55
C ARG A 50 -8.34 1.92 1.99
N ASP A 51 -8.63 1.40 0.80
CA ASP A 51 -9.82 1.80 0.05
C ASP A 51 -11.08 1.08 0.51
N THR A 52 -10.98 -0.19 0.92
CA THR A 52 -12.15 -1.00 1.28
C THR A 52 -12.40 -1.10 2.78
N GLU A 53 -11.35 -1.10 3.59
CA GLU A 53 -11.52 -1.30 5.04
C GLU A 53 -11.51 0.02 5.81
N ILE A 54 -10.57 0.90 5.52
CA ILE A 54 -10.40 2.13 6.29
C ILE A 54 -11.27 3.26 5.75
N ALA A 55 -11.12 3.58 4.47
CA ALA A 55 -11.87 4.69 3.86
C ALA A 55 -13.38 4.46 3.91
N GLN A 56 -13.83 3.23 3.70
CA GLN A 56 -15.25 2.89 3.78
C GLN A 56 -15.81 3.09 5.18
N GLN A 57 -15.08 2.64 6.21
CA GLN A 57 -15.52 2.81 7.59
C GLN A 57 -15.58 4.28 8.00
N ILE A 58 -14.61 5.08 7.59
CA ILE A 58 -14.63 6.53 7.82
C ILE A 58 -15.89 7.15 7.21
N LYS A 59 -16.17 6.79 5.96
CA LYS A 59 -17.33 7.29 5.24
C LYS A 59 -18.64 6.95 5.96
N ILE A 60 -18.78 5.71 6.40
CA ILE A 60 -19.96 5.23 7.11
C ILE A 60 -20.12 5.99 8.44
N LEU A 61 -19.05 6.12 9.21
CA LEU A 61 -19.09 6.80 10.50
C LEU A 61 -19.37 8.29 10.36
N LYS A 62 -18.80 8.96 9.35
CA LYS A 62 -19.07 10.37 9.06
C LYS A 62 -20.54 10.58 8.67
N HIS A 63 -21.09 9.67 7.88
CA HIS A 63 -22.50 9.73 7.52
C HIS A 63 -23.40 9.55 8.75
N LEU A 64 -23.10 8.58 9.59
CA LEU A 64 -23.81 8.35 10.84
C LEU A 64 -23.73 9.56 11.76
N TYR A 65 -22.55 10.14 11.92
CA TYR A 65 -22.37 11.34 12.74
C TYR A 65 -23.15 12.54 12.18
N SER A 66 -23.18 12.71 10.87
CA SER A 66 -23.94 13.76 10.20
C SER A 66 -25.44 13.63 10.52
N ASN A 67 -25.98 12.40 10.51
CA ASN A 67 -27.37 12.15 10.85
C ASN A 67 -27.68 12.50 12.33
N ILE A 68 -26.72 12.22 13.22
CA ILE A 68 -26.84 12.58 14.64
C ILE A 68 -26.80 14.10 14.82
N GLU A 69 -25.87 14.78 14.14
CA GLU A 69 -25.74 16.24 14.19
C GLU A 69 -27.00 16.98 13.78
N THR A 70 -27.73 16.45 12.80
CA THR A 70 -28.97 17.08 12.30
C THR A 70 -30.19 16.80 13.20
N SER A 71 -30.04 15.94 14.20
CA SER A 71 -31.13 15.67 15.16
C SER A 71 -31.35 16.87 16.06
N GLN A 72 -32.63 17.19 16.32
CA GLN A 72 -33.00 18.26 17.27
C GLN A 72 -32.54 17.98 18.70
N PHE A 73 -32.22 16.74 19.03
CA PHE A 73 -31.73 16.31 20.33
C PHE A 73 -30.21 16.14 20.38
N HIS A 74 -29.52 16.62 19.37
CA HIS A 74 -28.06 16.46 19.30
C HIS A 74 -27.36 17.15 20.45
N ASN A 75 -26.49 16.41 21.13
CA ASN A 75 -25.61 16.94 22.16
C ASN A 75 -24.16 16.53 21.82
N PRO A 76 -23.31 17.50 21.41
CA PRO A 76 -21.90 17.17 21.05
C PRO A 76 -21.10 16.59 22.21
N LYS A 77 -21.56 16.80 23.46
CA LYS A 77 -20.92 16.29 24.67
C LYS A 77 -21.45 14.92 25.08
N SER A 78 -22.43 14.36 24.37
CA SER A 78 -22.94 13.02 24.68
C SER A 78 -21.86 11.97 24.51
N HIS A 79 -21.97 10.88 25.27
CA HIS A 79 -21.05 9.76 25.17
C HIS A 79 -21.00 9.18 23.76
N GLU A 80 -22.14 9.04 23.11
CA GLU A 80 -22.27 8.52 21.75
C GLU A 80 -21.55 9.40 20.74
N SER A 81 -21.79 10.72 20.78
CA SER A 81 -21.13 11.67 19.86
C SER A 81 -19.61 11.66 20.04
N ARG A 82 -19.13 11.63 21.28
CA ARG A 82 -17.70 11.56 21.57
C ARG A 82 -17.08 10.27 21.04
N ARG A 83 -17.78 9.14 21.24
CA ARG A 83 -17.30 7.83 20.79
C ARG A 83 -17.14 7.79 19.28
N ILE A 84 -18.14 8.25 18.54
CA ILE A 84 -18.09 8.27 17.07
C ILE A 84 -16.96 9.16 16.58
N ARG A 85 -16.81 10.38 17.11
CA ARG A 85 -15.72 11.27 16.74
C ARG A 85 -14.35 10.66 17.03
N SER A 86 -14.22 9.98 18.18
CA SER A 86 -12.98 9.30 18.55
C SER A 86 -12.64 8.16 17.58
N GLN A 87 -13.65 7.38 17.17
CA GLN A 87 -13.47 6.31 16.19
C GLN A 87 -13.05 6.87 14.83
N ILE A 88 -13.67 7.96 14.38
CA ILE A 88 -13.29 8.62 13.12
C ILE A 88 -11.82 9.06 13.17
N ARG A 89 -11.41 9.72 14.25
CA ARG A 89 -10.03 10.18 14.39
C ARG A 89 -9.03 9.03 14.43
N ALA A 90 -9.37 7.91 15.07
CA ALA A 90 -8.52 6.73 15.09
C ALA A 90 -8.34 6.15 13.69
N LEU A 91 -9.42 6.06 12.92
CA LEU A 91 -9.36 5.58 11.53
C LEU A 91 -8.62 6.54 10.61
N GLU A 92 -8.75 7.84 10.82
CA GLU A 92 -7.99 8.83 10.05
C GLU A 92 -6.48 8.70 10.30
N ARG A 93 -6.07 8.39 11.53
CA ARG A 93 -4.66 8.09 11.84
C ARG A 93 -4.19 6.80 11.16
N GLU A 94 -5.03 5.77 11.12
CA GLU A 94 -4.72 4.54 10.39
C GLU A 94 -4.60 4.80 8.89
N LEU A 95 -5.47 5.64 8.34
CA LEU A 95 -5.42 6.03 6.94
C LEU A 95 -4.10 6.74 6.61
N GLU A 96 -3.67 7.66 7.45
CA GLU A 96 -2.39 8.33 7.29
C GLU A 96 -1.22 7.35 7.34
N ALA A 97 -1.25 6.42 8.29
CA ALA A 97 -0.21 5.39 8.42
C ALA A 97 -0.13 4.51 7.18
N ILE A 98 -1.27 4.09 6.63
CA ILE A 98 -1.30 3.28 5.40
C ILE A 98 -0.81 4.07 4.19
N ASN A 99 -1.21 5.33 4.05
CA ASN A 99 -0.73 6.18 2.96
C ASN A 99 0.80 6.36 3.05
N ASN A 100 1.34 6.50 4.25
CA ASN A 100 2.79 6.57 4.45
C ASN A 100 3.46 5.24 4.09
N ALA A 101 2.88 4.12 4.46
CA ALA A 101 3.40 2.80 4.12
C ALA A 101 3.43 2.58 2.60
N ILE A 102 2.38 3.00 1.89
CA ILE A 102 2.33 2.94 0.42
C ILE A 102 3.44 3.80 -0.19
N ALA A 103 3.61 5.02 0.33
CA ALA A 103 4.67 5.91 -0.16
C ALA A 103 6.06 5.32 0.09
N ASP A 104 6.27 4.68 1.24
CA ASP A 104 7.54 4.03 1.57
C ASP A 104 7.82 2.84 0.64
N GLU A 105 6.81 2.03 0.33
CA GLU A 105 6.96 0.92 -0.62
C GLU A 105 7.27 1.41 -2.03
N LYS A 106 6.61 2.48 -2.49
CA LYS A 106 6.93 3.10 -3.78
C LYS A 106 8.38 3.56 -3.83
N ARG A 107 8.85 4.21 -2.77
CA ARG A 107 10.24 4.68 -2.68
C ARG A 107 11.20 3.51 -2.66
N PHE A 108 10.89 2.47 -1.89
CA PHE A 108 11.70 1.26 -1.84
C PHE A 108 11.86 0.63 -3.22
N ILE A 109 10.76 0.45 -3.96
CA ILE A 109 10.80 -0.14 -5.30
C ILE A 109 11.67 0.71 -6.23
N LYS A 110 11.45 2.02 -6.24
CA LYS A 110 12.20 2.94 -7.08
C LYS A 110 13.69 2.90 -6.78
N ASP A 111 14.05 3.02 -5.50
CA ASP A 111 15.46 3.04 -5.08
C ASP A 111 16.15 1.69 -5.35
N TYR A 112 15.43 0.59 -5.13
CA TYR A 112 15.94 -0.74 -5.38
C TYR A 112 16.21 -0.96 -6.88
N ILE A 113 15.26 -0.58 -7.74
CA ILE A 113 15.40 -0.68 -9.19
C ILE A 113 16.54 0.21 -9.68
N ASP A 114 16.60 1.46 -9.24
CA ASP A 114 17.65 2.40 -9.63
C ASP A 114 19.03 1.87 -9.21
N GLY A 115 19.13 1.32 -8.02
CA GLY A 115 20.39 0.72 -7.54
C GLY A 115 20.83 -0.47 -8.38
N LYS A 116 19.91 -1.35 -8.77
CA LYS A 116 20.22 -2.51 -9.62
C LYS A 116 20.57 -2.09 -11.03
N ASP A 117 19.87 -1.09 -11.58
CA ASP A 117 20.19 -0.55 -12.90
C ASP A 117 21.62 0.00 -12.95
N LYS A 118 22.04 0.73 -11.94
CA LYS A 118 23.41 1.25 -11.84
C LYS A 118 24.42 0.11 -11.74
N LEU A 119 24.12 -0.91 -10.96
CA LEU A 119 24.99 -2.08 -10.84
C LEU A 119 25.13 -2.80 -12.17
N TYR A 120 24.01 -3.04 -12.87
CA TYR A 120 24.02 -3.75 -14.15
C TYR A 120 24.76 -2.97 -15.22
N LYS A 121 24.62 -1.64 -15.25
CA LYS A 121 25.41 -0.80 -16.16
C LYS A 121 26.91 -0.94 -15.93
N ARG A 122 27.33 -0.97 -14.67
CA ARG A 122 28.76 -1.18 -14.34
C ARG A 122 29.24 -2.57 -14.77
N LEU A 123 28.43 -3.60 -14.58
CA LEU A 123 28.76 -4.96 -14.94
C LEU A 123 28.87 -5.12 -16.48
N ARG A 124 27.93 -4.50 -17.23
CA ARG A 124 28.00 -4.48 -18.69
C ARG A 124 29.27 -3.79 -19.20
N ALA A 125 29.61 -2.66 -18.59
CA ALA A 125 30.82 -1.92 -18.97
C ALA A 125 32.09 -2.74 -18.72
N LYS A 126 32.15 -3.54 -17.65
CA LYS A 126 33.29 -4.40 -17.36
C LYS A 126 33.45 -5.57 -18.35
N ASN A 127 32.37 -6.00 -18.97
CA ASN A 127 32.36 -7.13 -19.91
C ASN A 127 32.62 -6.74 -21.36
N GLN A 128 32.85 -5.45 -21.61
CA GLN A 128 33.17 -4.95 -22.95
C GLN A 128 34.68 -4.89 -23.22
#